data_164c1fdc933ca7ff0f7a7a2e49996656
#
_entry.id   164c1fdc933ca7ff0f7a7a2e49996656
#
_cell.length_a   1.000
_cell.length_b   1.000
_cell.length_c   1.000
_cell.angle_alpha   90.00
_cell.angle_beta   90.00
_cell.angle_gamma   90.00
#
_symmetry.space_group_name_H-M   'P 1'
#
loop_
_entity.id
_entity.type
_entity.pdbx_description
1 polymer ?
#
loop_
_entity_poly.entity_id
_entity_poly.type
_entity_poly.pdbx_seq_one_letter_code
_entity_poly.pdbx_strand_id
1 'polypeptide(L)'
;MKKRPIAVTIVSVLFVIVGLGGMIRGVWTLLAGRGGGITGHALIDVSLVEVTSLAALLSGLFMWRGANWARWLCLAWMAFHVVVSLGHDRMRLIMHVVWLVVLTVVLFWPSANAYFTRD
;
A
#
# COMPACT_ATOMS: atom_id res chain seq x y z
N MET A 1 -22.72 -16.16 -0.12
CA MET A 1 -21.42 -15.58 -0.53
C MET A 1 -21.51 -14.07 -0.63
N LYS A 2 -20.59 -13.37 -0.02
CA LYS A 2 -20.52 -11.90 -0.13
C LYS A 2 -20.12 -11.52 -1.57
N LYS A 3 -20.97 -10.80 -2.27
CA LYS A 3 -20.56 -10.20 -3.54
C LYS A 3 -19.58 -9.06 -3.26
N ARG A 4 -18.34 -9.21 -3.71
CA ARG A 4 -17.32 -8.19 -3.57
C ARG A 4 -17.57 -7.07 -4.58
N PRO A 5 -17.63 -5.80 -4.12
CA PRO A 5 -17.72 -4.68 -5.04
C PRO A 5 -16.52 -4.63 -6.00
N ILE A 6 -16.76 -4.26 -7.24
CA ILE A 6 -15.70 -4.14 -8.26
C ILE A 6 -14.61 -3.17 -7.80
N ALA A 7 -14.98 -2.07 -7.16
CA ALA A 7 -14.05 -1.10 -6.63
C ALA A 7 -13.08 -1.71 -5.60
N VAL A 8 -13.59 -2.54 -4.67
CA VAL A 8 -12.75 -3.26 -3.71
C VAL A 8 -11.83 -4.26 -4.42
N THR A 9 -12.32 -4.94 -5.45
CA THR A 9 -11.50 -5.86 -6.26
C THR A 9 -10.33 -5.12 -6.91
N ILE A 10 -10.59 -3.97 -7.55
CA ILE A 10 -9.56 -3.17 -8.21
C ILE A 10 -8.51 -2.69 -7.20
N VAL A 11 -8.94 -2.12 -6.08
CA VAL A 11 -8.02 -1.63 -5.04
C VAL A 11 -7.19 -2.78 -4.47
N SER A 12 -7.81 -3.93 -4.17
CA SER A 12 -7.11 -5.11 -3.66
C SER A 12 -6.02 -5.58 -4.63
N VAL A 13 -6.33 -5.70 -5.91
CA VAL A 13 -5.37 -6.13 -6.94
C VAL A 13 -4.23 -5.11 -7.08
N LEU A 14 -4.54 -3.81 -7.11
CA LEU A 14 -3.53 -2.76 -7.19
C LEU A 14 -2.56 -2.83 -6.00
N PHE A 15 -3.07 -3.03 -4.78
CA PHE A 15 -2.22 -3.13 -3.59
C PHE A 15 -1.38 -4.39 -3.56
N VAL A 16 -1.88 -5.51 -4.08
CA VAL A 16 -1.08 -6.74 -4.26
C VAL A 16 0.04 -6.48 -5.26
N ILE A 17 -0.24 -5.87 -6.40
CA ILE A 17 0.78 -5.54 -7.42
C ILE A 17 1.83 -4.58 -6.86
N VAL A 18 1.42 -3.52 -6.18
CA VAL A 18 2.32 -2.53 -5.57
C VAL A 18 3.20 -3.19 -4.50
N GLY A 19 2.61 -4.02 -3.64
CA GLY A 19 3.33 -4.73 -2.60
C GLY A 19 4.36 -5.71 -3.16
N LEU A 20 3.98 -6.54 -4.10
CA LEU A 20 4.90 -7.48 -4.77
C LEU A 20 6.00 -6.76 -5.54
N GLY A 21 5.67 -5.71 -6.28
CA GLY A 21 6.64 -4.93 -7.04
C GLY A 21 7.66 -4.24 -6.12
N GLY A 22 7.22 -3.70 -4.99
CA GLY A 22 8.10 -3.11 -3.99
C GLY A 22 9.05 -4.13 -3.37
N MET A 23 8.55 -5.31 -2.99
CA MET A 23 9.37 -6.41 -2.45
C MET A 23 10.42 -6.89 -3.46
N ILE A 24 10.03 -7.11 -4.70
CA ILE A 24 10.96 -7.51 -5.78
C ILE A 24 12.05 -6.44 -5.96
N ARG A 25 11.67 -5.16 -5.96
CA ARG A 25 12.62 -4.06 -6.07
C ARG A 25 13.60 -4.01 -4.90
N GLY A 26 13.12 -4.21 -3.68
CA GLY A 26 13.97 -4.24 -2.48
C GLY A 26 14.98 -5.38 -2.53
N VAL A 27 14.53 -6.60 -2.85
CA VAL A 27 15.42 -7.77 -3.03
C VAL A 27 16.45 -7.50 -4.14
N TRP A 28 16.03 -6.95 -5.27
CA TRP A 28 16.95 -6.59 -6.36
C TRP A 28 18.01 -5.59 -5.92
N THR A 29 17.62 -4.56 -5.16
CA THR A 29 18.57 -3.57 -4.62
C THR A 29 19.61 -4.21 -3.71
N LEU A 30 19.18 -5.13 -2.83
CA LEU A 30 20.10 -5.87 -1.95
C LEU A 30 21.08 -6.76 -2.74
N LEU A 31 20.60 -7.43 -3.78
CA LEU A 31 21.43 -8.30 -4.61
C LEU A 31 22.44 -7.48 -5.43
N ALA A 32 22.02 -6.35 -6.00
CA ALA A 32 22.88 -5.47 -6.76
C ALA A 32 23.94 -4.76 -5.90
N GLY A 33 23.62 -4.46 -4.64
CA GLY A 33 24.53 -3.81 -3.70
C GLY A 33 25.65 -4.70 -3.15
N ARG A 34 25.61 -6.01 -3.39
CA ARG A 34 26.59 -6.96 -2.84
C ARG A 34 28.04 -6.74 -3.31
N GLY A 35 28.25 -6.03 -4.41
CA GLY A 35 29.57 -5.76 -4.97
C GLY A 35 30.27 -4.50 -4.44
N GLY A 36 29.58 -3.59 -3.74
CA GLY A 36 30.09 -2.26 -3.37
C GLY A 36 29.99 -1.89 -1.89
N GLY A 37 29.52 -2.79 -1.03
CA GLY A 37 29.23 -2.49 0.39
C GLY A 37 27.94 -1.68 0.52
N ILE A 38 26.96 -2.20 1.28
CA ILE A 38 25.71 -1.48 1.57
C ILE A 38 25.96 -0.56 2.75
N THR A 39 25.77 0.75 2.57
CA THR A 39 25.87 1.72 3.68
C THR A 39 24.69 1.54 4.64
N GLY A 40 24.85 1.97 5.91
CA GLY A 40 23.77 1.92 6.90
C GLY A 40 22.51 2.64 6.46
N HIS A 41 22.63 3.77 5.75
CA HIS A 41 21.49 4.49 5.19
C HIS A 41 20.75 3.67 4.12
N ALA A 42 21.48 3.01 3.23
CA ALA A 42 20.86 2.15 2.22
C ALA A 42 20.14 0.95 2.82
N LEU A 43 20.63 0.39 3.93
CA LEU A 43 19.92 -0.67 4.66
C LEU A 43 18.61 -0.18 5.26
N ILE A 44 18.59 1.02 5.84
CA ILE A 44 17.37 1.64 6.38
C ILE A 44 16.36 1.87 5.27
N ASP A 45 16.78 2.43 4.14
CA ASP A 45 15.91 2.71 2.99
C ASP A 45 15.30 1.43 2.44
N VAL A 46 16.09 0.38 2.25
CA VAL A 46 15.59 -0.92 1.78
C VAL A 46 14.64 -1.53 2.79
N SER A 47 14.95 -1.48 4.08
CA SER A 47 14.08 -2.02 5.13
C SER A 47 12.73 -1.30 5.17
N LEU A 48 12.70 0.03 5.01
CA LEU A 48 11.46 0.81 4.91
C LEU A 48 10.65 0.42 3.68
N VAL A 49 11.30 0.23 2.54
CA VAL A 49 10.63 -0.24 1.31
C VAL A 49 10.02 -1.62 1.52
N GLU A 50 10.75 -2.55 2.13
CA GLU A 50 10.25 -3.91 2.39
C GLU A 50 9.05 -3.91 3.35
N VAL A 51 9.13 -3.19 4.48
CA VAL A 51 8.05 -3.11 5.47
C VAL A 51 6.80 -2.47 4.85
N THR A 52 6.95 -1.37 4.12
CA THR A 52 5.81 -0.71 3.47
C THR A 52 5.23 -1.54 2.33
N SER A 53 6.06 -2.27 1.59
CA SER A 53 5.62 -3.18 0.53
C SER A 53 4.85 -4.37 1.10
N LEU A 54 5.32 -4.93 2.21
CA LEU A 54 4.60 -5.99 2.93
C LEU A 54 3.25 -5.51 3.45
N ALA A 55 3.19 -4.30 4.01
CA ALA A 55 1.94 -3.69 4.46
C ALA A 55 0.94 -3.51 3.29
N ALA A 56 1.40 -3.06 2.13
CA ALA A 56 0.57 -2.96 0.93
C ALA A 56 0.05 -4.33 0.47
N LEU A 57 0.93 -5.33 0.42
CA LEU A 57 0.57 -6.70 0.03
C LEU A 57 -0.47 -7.30 0.98
N LEU A 58 -0.25 -7.23 2.29
CA LEU A 58 -1.20 -7.72 3.30
C LEU A 58 -2.55 -6.98 3.20
N SER A 59 -2.51 -5.66 3.04
CA SER A 59 -3.72 -4.86 2.84
C SER A 59 -4.52 -5.36 1.63
N GLY A 60 -3.90 -5.54 0.48
CA GLY A 60 -4.55 -6.05 -0.73
C GLY A 60 -5.13 -7.45 -0.56
N LEU A 61 -4.35 -8.39 -0.03
CA LEU A 61 -4.79 -9.78 0.19
C LEU A 61 -5.96 -9.89 1.17
N PHE A 62 -5.91 -9.15 2.28
CA PHE A 62 -6.95 -9.21 3.29
C PHE A 62 -8.20 -8.37 2.94
N MET A 63 -8.06 -7.28 2.17
CA MET A 63 -9.22 -6.62 1.55
C MET A 63 -9.95 -7.54 0.60
N TRP A 64 -9.21 -8.34 -0.15
CA TRP A 64 -9.79 -9.37 -1.03
C TRP A 64 -10.65 -10.36 -0.25
N ARG A 65 -10.28 -10.69 0.98
CA ARG A 65 -11.02 -11.59 1.89
C ARG A 65 -12.14 -10.88 2.68
N GLY A 66 -12.26 -9.57 2.56
CA GLY A 66 -13.27 -8.77 3.26
C GLY A 66 -12.91 -8.42 4.71
N ALA A 67 -11.63 -8.50 5.07
CA ALA A 67 -11.19 -8.12 6.40
C ALA A 67 -11.27 -6.61 6.61
N ASN A 68 -12.06 -6.17 7.57
CA ASN A 68 -12.29 -4.75 7.84
C ASN A 68 -11.00 -3.98 8.21
N TRP A 69 -10.10 -4.60 8.98
CA TRP A 69 -8.84 -3.96 9.35
C TRP A 69 -7.93 -3.66 8.17
N ALA A 70 -8.04 -4.44 7.07
CA ALA A 70 -7.18 -4.29 5.91
C ALA A 70 -7.40 -2.96 5.17
N ARG A 71 -8.64 -2.44 5.13
CA ARG A 71 -8.91 -1.12 4.55
C ARG A 71 -8.28 0.01 5.37
N TRP A 72 -8.22 -0.13 6.69
CA TRP A 72 -7.55 0.82 7.56
C TRP A 72 -6.03 0.77 7.37
N LEU A 73 -5.47 -0.42 7.20
CA LEU A 73 -4.06 -0.58 6.86
C LEU A 73 -3.73 0.07 5.50
N CYS A 74 -4.61 -0.08 4.52
CA CYS A 74 -4.49 0.58 3.21
C CYS A 74 -4.43 2.11 3.35
N LEU A 75 -5.33 2.70 4.15
CA LEU A 75 -5.34 4.14 4.38
C LEU A 75 -4.13 4.61 5.20
N ALA A 76 -3.72 3.85 6.21
CA ALA A 76 -2.52 4.16 6.99
C ALA A 76 -1.26 4.12 6.11
N TRP A 77 -1.15 3.15 5.22
CA TRP A 77 -0.08 3.04 4.24
C TRP A 77 -0.03 4.27 3.31
N MET A 78 -1.18 4.70 2.79
CA MET A 78 -1.26 5.89 1.93
C MET A 78 -0.97 7.17 2.72
N ALA A 79 -1.48 7.29 3.95
CA ALA A 79 -1.19 8.42 4.84
C ALA A 79 0.32 8.54 5.14
N PHE A 80 0.99 7.41 5.36
CA PHE A 80 2.44 7.37 5.50
C PHE A 80 3.15 7.95 4.26
N HIS A 81 2.71 7.59 3.06
CA HIS A 81 3.27 8.12 1.82
C HIS A 81 3.00 9.63 1.63
N VAL A 82 1.86 10.12 2.10
CA VAL A 82 1.58 11.57 2.16
C VAL A 82 2.59 12.28 3.06
N VAL A 83 2.82 11.75 4.27
CA VAL A 83 3.78 12.34 5.23
C VAL A 83 5.19 12.35 4.66
N VAL A 84 5.64 11.25 4.08
CA VAL A 84 6.97 11.16 3.43
C VAL A 84 7.08 12.16 2.28
N SER A 85 5.99 12.40 1.55
CA SER A 85 5.98 13.34 0.41
C SER A 85 6.09 14.80 0.82
N LEU A 86 5.84 15.17 2.09
CA LEU A 86 5.98 16.55 2.58
C LEU A 86 7.42 17.08 2.41
N GLY A 87 8.42 16.21 2.51
CA GLY A 87 9.83 16.58 2.35
C GLY A 87 10.35 16.47 0.90
N HIS A 88 9.49 16.19 -0.05
CA HIS A 88 9.85 15.95 -1.44
C HIS A 88 9.15 16.94 -2.39
N ASP A 89 8.92 16.51 -3.63
CA ASP A 89 8.29 17.29 -4.66
C ASP A 89 6.78 17.53 -4.40
N ARG A 90 6.34 18.76 -4.65
CA ARG A 90 4.93 19.18 -4.49
C ARG A 90 3.97 18.32 -5.32
N MET A 91 4.35 17.93 -6.53
CA MET A 91 3.52 17.10 -7.41
C MET A 91 3.28 15.71 -6.78
N ARG A 92 4.32 15.13 -6.20
CA ARG A 92 4.23 13.85 -5.48
C ARG A 92 3.26 13.95 -4.30
N LEU A 93 3.34 15.04 -3.53
CA LEU A 93 2.43 15.28 -2.41
C LEU A 93 0.98 15.36 -2.88
N ILE A 94 0.69 16.14 -3.91
CA ILE A 94 -0.66 16.27 -4.49
C ILE A 94 -1.18 14.91 -4.93
N MET A 95 -0.38 14.13 -5.63
CA MET A 95 -0.77 12.79 -6.12
C MET A 95 -1.13 11.86 -4.95
N HIS A 96 -0.32 11.82 -3.90
CA HIS A 96 -0.61 10.96 -2.74
C HIS A 96 -1.85 11.42 -1.96
N VAL A 97 -2.06 12.73 -1.81
CA VAL A 97 -3.27 13.27 -1.18
C VAL A 97 -4.52 12.93 -1.99
N VAL A 98 -4.47 13.09 -3.31
CA VAL A 98 -5.59 12.71 -4.21
C VAL A 98 -5.91 11.22 -4.07
N TRP A 99 -4.88 10.35 -4.08
CA TRP A 99 -5.07 8.92 -3.90
C TRP A 99 -5.63 8.57 -2.52
N LEU A 100 -5.19 9.23 -1.46
CA LEU A 100 -5.73 9.03 -0.11
C LEU A 100 -7.23 9.36 -0.07
N VAL A 101 -7.64 10.48 -0.67
CA VAL A 101 -9.04 10.88 -0.74
C VAL A 101 -9.86 9.87 -1.55
N VAL A 102 -9.38 9.49 -2.74
CA VAL A 102 -10.06 8.51 -3.60
C VAL A 102 -10.22 7.17 -2.89
N LEU A 103 -9.16 6.64 -2.27
CA LEU A 103 -9.23 5.39 -1.52
C LEU A 103 -10.19 5.46 -0.34
N THR A 104 -10.20 6.57 0.39
CA THR A 104 -11.13 6.77 1.50
C THR A 104 -12.57 6.73 1.00
N VAL A 105 -12.89 7.48 -0.04
CA VAL A 105 -14.24 7.50 -0.62
C VAL A 105 -14.64 6.11 -1.11
N VAL A 106 -13.79 5.44 -1.87
CA VAL A 106 -14.07 4.14 -2.48
C VAL A 106 -14.25 3.04 -1.43
N LEU A 107 -13.36 2.97 -0.44
CA LEU A 107 -13.37 1.90 0.57
C LEU A 107 -14.45 2.09 1.64
N PHE A 108 -14.96 3.30 1.81
CA PHE A 108 -16.06 3.61 2.73
C PHE A 108 -17.39 3.90 2.03
N TRP A 109 -17.44 3.73 0.71
CA TRP A 109 -18.70 3.77 -0.02
C TRP A 109 -19.68 2.73 0.53
N PRO A 110 -21.00 2.98 0.52
CA PRO A 110 -21.98 2.08 1.14
C PRO A 110 -21.85 0.61 0.73
N SER A 111 -21.58 0.32 -0.54
CA SER A 111 -21.40 -1.05 -1.03
C SER A 111 -20.12 -1.71 -0.51
N ALA A 112 -19.03 -0.96 -0.43
CA ALA A 112 -17.75 -1.43 0.13
C ALA A 112 -17.87 -1.61 1.64
N ASN A 113 -18.48 -0.63 2.33
CA ASN A 113 -18.71 -0.71 3.76
C ASN A 113 -19.54 -1.95 4.13
N ALA A 114 -20.61 -2.22 3.40
CA ALA A 114 -21.43 -3.42 3.59
C ALA A 114 -20.63 -4.72 3.38
N TYR A 115 -19.65 -4.72 2.50
CA TYR A 115 -18.78 -5.87 2.26
C TYR A 115 -17.83 -6.14 3.45
N PHE A 116 -17.25 -5.08 4.03
CA PHE A 116 -16.28 -5.20 5.11
C PHE A 116 -16.90 -5.36 6.51
N THR A 117 -18.12 -4.89 6.72
CA THR A 117 -18.77 -4.88 8.06
C THR A 117 -19.78 -6.01 8.27
N ARG A 118 -20.06 -6.82 7.27
CA ARG A 118 -20.90 -8.01 7.43
C ARG A 118 -20.12 -9.15 8.05
N ASP A 119 -20.49 -9.47 9.24
CA ASP A 119 -20.11 -10.72 9.90
C ASP A 119 -20.84 -11.92 9.29
#